data_4a478f2f75257c33207a3895e4b09c04
#
_entry.id   4a478f2f75257c33207a3895e4b09c04
#
_cell.length_a   1.000
_cell.length_b   1.000
_cell.length_c   1.000
_cell.angle_alpha   90.00
_cell.angle_beta   90.00
_cell.angle_gamma   90.00
#
_symmetry.space_group_name_H-M   'P 1'
#
loop_
_entity.id
_entity.type
_entity.pdbx_description
1 polymer ?
#
loop_
_entity_poly.entity_id
_entity_poly.type
_entity_poly.pdbx_seq_one_letter_code
_entity_poly.pdbx_strand_id
1 'polypeptide(L)'
;VPLVIALLNDEKGIYVDAILTSESATFNIFSTTRANFHVNNDYYHELSEFLHSIIPKRSLGLAYSTIGFNHFGKVAVMEELKEELLSKDGKLDFAIGFKGTVAIGFQSPQSGYNLKVIRNTPTEQYKWGVFEGVPSVLEKYGRVHVINRTGSMLDNIIFYRVKLEKAWFTNALLQELLNDASECVTLQGESLFFRHLIVQSKLIPLPVYLENSSQAESEAAIINLGHCIKNNMAANIFNKDLDARNYGVGVFGGVYLFDYDALEQFTEVKIRTNQNQFEGEEDIPEWFFEDGVIFLPEEIESGLRIPNRSLRQLFREVHGDLLQVDYYERIQNELRVGKVPSARVYPERYQIN
;
A
#
# COMPACT_ATOMS: atom_id res chain seq x y z
N VAL A 1 -23.13 -15.11 -3.41
CA VAL A 1 -23.01 -13.70 -3.87
C VAL A 1 -22.93 -12.85 -2.60
N PRO A 2 -21.90 -12.02 -2.43
CA PRO A 2 -21.81 -11.10 -1.30
C PRO A 2 -22.92 -10.04 -1.38
N LEU A 3 -23.38 -9.59 -0.23
CA LEU A 3 -24.24 -8.42 -0.09
C LEU A 3 -23.63 -7.53 0.99
N VAL A 4 -23.12 -6.38 0.60
CA VAL A 4 -22.59 -5.37 1.52
C VAL A 4 -23.40 -4.09 1.37
N ILE A 5 -23.91 -3.59 2.49
CA ILE A 5 -24.68 -2.35 2.56
C ILE A 5 -23.81 -1.32 3.26
N ALA A 6 -23.38 -0.29 2.54
CA ALA A 6 -22.64 0.81 3.11
C ALA A 6 -23.60 1.83 3.72
N LEU A 7 -23.35 2.17 4.98
CA LEU A 7 -24.11 3.17 5.71
C LEU A 7 -23.25 4.40 5.96
N LEU A 8 -23.77 5.57 5.69
CA LEU A 8 -23.18 6.83 6.11
C LEU A 8 -24.00 7.42 7.26
N ASN A 9 -23.28 8.05 8.19
CA ASN A 9 -23.85 8.79 9.31
C ASN A 9 -23.37 10.24 9.24
N ASP A 10 -24.28 11.17 9.07
CA ASP A 10 -24.01 12.60 9.07
C ASP A 10 -24.98 13.34 10.02
N GLU A 11 -24.96 14.67 9.98
CA GLU A 11 -25.82 15.51 10.81
C GLU A 11 -27.34 15.27 10.58
N LYS A 12 -27.72 14.69 9.44
CA LYS A 12 -29.11 14.38 9.07
C LYS A 12 -29.56 12.99 9.52
N GLY A 13 -28.60 12.12 9.90
CA GLY A 13 -28.86 10.77 10.37
C GLY A 13 -28.12 9.70 9.60
N ILE A 14 -28.59 8.46 9.72
CA ILE A 14 -28.00 7.29 9.06
C ILE A 14 -28.80 6.98 7.80
N TYR A 15 -28.09 6.85 6.67
CA TYR A 15 -28.69 6.46 5.40
C TYR A 15 -27.84 5.44 4.64
N VAL A 16 -28.47 4.72 3.73
CA VAL A 16 -27.76 3.77 2.85
C VAL A 16 -27.09 4.56 1.74
N ASP A 17 -25.77 4.46 1.66
CA ASP A 17 -24.98 5.12 0.62
C ASP A 17 -24.77 4.23 -0.60
N ALA A 18 -24.48 2.94 -0.38
CA ALA A 18 -24.22 2.02 -1.47
C ALA A 18 -24.64 0.58 -1.17
N ILE A 19 -24.91 -0.19 -2.21
CA ILE A 19 -25.13 -1.64 -2.14
C ILE A 19 -24.13 -2.34 -3.09
N LEU A 20 -23.28 -3.19 -2.53
CA LEU A 20 -22.30 -3.95 -3.27
C LEU A 20 -22.70 -5.42 -3.30
N THR A 21 -22.75 -6.00 -4.50
CA THR A 21 -23.16 -7.38 -4.73
C THR A 21 -22.11 -8.20 -5.47
N SER A 22 -20.92 -7.60 -5.75
CA SER A 22 -19.84 -8.32 -6.41
C SER A 22 -18.68 -8.60 -5.45
N GLU A 23 -18.04 -9.76 -5.61
CA GLU A 23 -16.84 -10.12 -4.86
C GLU A 23 -15.74 -9.07 -5.03
N SER A 24 -15.52 -8.58 -6.26
CA SER A 24 -14.47 -7.61 -6.57
C SER A 24 -14.63 -6.29 -5.82
N ALA A 25 -15.84 -5.73 -5.76
CA ALA A 25 -16.09 -4.51 -5.01
C ALA A 25 -15.90 -4.71 -3.51
N THR A 26 -16.41 -5.83 -2.98
CA THR A 26 -16.27 -6.18 -1.57
C THR A 26 -14.81 -6.43 -1.19
N PHE A 27 -14.06 -7.18 -2.02
CA PHE A 27 -12.64 -7.44 -1.81
C PHE A 27 -11.83 -6.14 -1.69
N ASN A 28 -12.06 -5.19 -2.59
CA ASN A 28 -11.31 -3.94 -2.60
C ASN A 28 -11.52 -3.12 -1.33
N ILE A 29 -12.72 -3.13 -0.75
CA ILE A 29 -12.98 -2.48 0.54
C ILE A 29 -12.17 -3.14 1.65
N PHE A 30 -12.23 -4.47 1.75
CA PHE A 30 -11.57 -5.23 2.81
C PHE A 30 -10.06 -5.41 2.61
N SER A 31 -9.49 -4.95 1.50
CA SER A 31 -8.05 -5.04 1.22
C SER A 31 -7.25 -3.81 1.66
N THR A 32 -7.91 -2.80 2.21
CA THR A 32 -7.27 -1.61 2.79
C THR A 32 -6.78 -1.87 4.22
N THR A 33 -6.25 -0.87 4.87
CA THR A 33 -5.73 -1.01 6.23
C THR A 33 -6.80 -1.52 7.19
N ARG A 34 -6.42 -2.44 8.05
CA ARG A 34 -7.28 -3.12 9.03
C ARG A 34 -7.88 -2.25 10.12
N ALA A 35 -7.33 -1.04 10.33
CA ALA A 35 -7.80 -0.13 11.40
C ALA A 35 -9.26 0.30 11.23
N ASN A 36 -9.81 0.15 10.03
CA ASN A 36 -11.17 0.59 9.71
C ASN A 36 -12.29 -0.41 10.09
N PHE A 37 -11.93 -1.66 10.40
CA PHE A 37 -12.90 -2.75 10.56
C PHE A 37 -12.75 -3.49 11.89
N HIS A 38 -12.54 -2.77 12.97
CA HIS A 38 -12.51 -3.38 14.29
C HIS A 38 -13.92 -3.83 14.71
N VAL A 39 -14.07 -5.13 14.87
CA VAL A 39 -15.32 -5.75 15.31
C VAL A 39 -15.14 -6.25 16.74
N ASN A 40 -16.08 -5.91 17.61
CA ASN A 40 -16.12 -6.43 18.97
C ASN A 40 -17.26 -7.44 19.07
N ASN A 41 -16.94 -8.73 18.95
CA ASN A 41 -17.86 -9.83 19.19
C ASN A 41 -17.09 -11.08 19.66
N ASP A 42 -17.81 -12.05 20.20
CA ASP A 42 -17.26 -13.32 20.68
C ASP A 42 -17.16 -14.38 19.59
N TYR A 43 -17.71 -14.13 18.40
CA TYR A 43 -17.83 -15.07 17.27
C TYR A 43 -16.87 -14.70 16.14
N TYR A 44 -15.62 -14.37 16.48
CA TYR A 44 -14.63 -13.89 15.48
C TYR A 44 -14.17 -14.98 14.51
N HIS A 45 -14.23 -16.28 14.90
CA HIS A 45 -13.94 -17.37 13.99
C HIS A 45 -15.01 -17.49 12.91
N GLU A 46 -16.27 -17.58 13.34
CA GLU A 46 -17.42 -17.69 12.46
C GLU A 46 -17.55 -16.49 11.55
N LEU A 47 -17.25 -15.29 12.06
CA LEU A 47 -17.25 -14.07 11.25
C LEU A 47 -16.12 -14.08 10.21
N SER A 48 -14.92 -14.56 10.57
CA SER A 48 -13.80 -14.68 9.63
C SER A 48 -14.08 -15.72 8.54
N GLU A 49 -14.65 -16.87 8.91
CA GLU A 49 -15.08 -17.89 7.96
C GLU A 49 -16.21 -17.39 7.04
N PHE A 50 -17.16 -16.65 7.60
CA PHE A 50 -18.22 -16.01 6.82
C PHE A 50 -17.63 -15.03 5.80
N LEU A 51 -16.71 -14.13 6.22
CA LEU A 51 -16.05 -13.21 5.31
C LEU A 51 -15.30 -13.96 4.22
N HIS A 52 -14.52 -14.97 4.58
CA HIS A 52 -13.81 -15.78 3.59
C HIS A 52 -14.78 -16.48 2.61
N SER A 53 -15.94 -16.94 3.08
CA SER A 53 -16.96 -17.58 2.22
C SER A 53 -17.56 -16.65 1.18
N ILE A 54 -17.68 -15.36 1.48
CA ILE A 54 -18.21 -14.34 0.56
C ILE A 54 -17.12 -13.61 -0.24
N ILE A 55 -15.86 -13.70 0.19
CA ILE A 55 -14.69 -13.13 -0.46
C ILE A 55 -13.58 -14.21 -0.54
N PRO A 56 -13.78 -15.30 -1.29
CA PRO A 56 -12.87 -16.45 -1.29
C PRO A 56 -11.45 -16.13 -1.81
N LYS A 57 -11.27 -15.04 -2.56
CA LYS A 57 -9.93 -14.57 -2.99
C LYS A 57 -9.12 -13.92 -1.86
N ARG A 58 -9.76 -13.57 -0.74
CA ARG A 58 -9.07 -13.13 0.47
C ARG A 58 -8.83 -14.31 1.38
N SER A 59 -7.59 -14.53 1.79
CA SER A 59 -7.26 -15.66 2.67
C SER A 59 -7.94 -15.53 4.04
N LEU A 60 -8.14 -16.67 4.71
CA LEU A 60 -8.74 -16.71 6.05
C LEU A 60 -7.89 -15.93 7.06
N GLY A 61 -6.57 -16.04 6.98
CA GLY A 61 -5.65 -15.28 7.83
C GLY A 61 -5.82 -13.76 7.70
N LEU A 62 -6.00 -13.28 6.47
CA LEU A 62 -6.29 -11.86 6.22
C LEU A 62 -7.72 -11.47 6.62
N ALA A 63 -8.70 -12.38 6.61
CA ALA A 63 -10.04 -12.13 7.12
C ALA A 63 -10.01 -11.84 8.63
N TYR A 64 -9.26 -12.59 9.41
CA TYR A 64 -9.05 -12.29 10.84
C TYR A 64 -8.44 -10.90 11.06
N SER A 65 -7.41 -10.56 10.29
CA SER A 65 -6.77 -9.23 10.39
C SER A 65 -7.73 -8.12 10.03
N THR A 66 -8.59 -8.32 9.03
CA THR A 66 -9.60 -7.34 8.58
C THR A 66 -10.57 -6.95 9.67
N ILE A 67 -10.97 -7.88 10.53
CA ILE A 67 -11.91 -7.63 11.64
C ILE A 67 -11.21 -7.31 12.97
N GLY A 68 -9.89 -7.09 12.95
CA GLY A 68 -9.11 -6.66 14.11
C GLY A 68 -8.55 -7.78 14.99
N PHE A 69 -8.81 -9.06 14.67
CA PHE A 69 -8.25 -10.21 15.39
C PHE A 69 -6.85 -10.59 14.91
N ASN A 70 -5.94 -9.63 15.00
CA ASN A 70 -4.59 -9.69 14.44
C ASN A 70 -3.73 -10.84 14.98
N HIS A 71 -3.98 -11.26 16.23
CA HIS A 71 -3.22 -12.35 16.82
C HIS A 71 -3.51 -13.67 16.08
N PHE A 72 -4.77 -13.97 15.86
CA PHE A 72 -5.19 -15.14 15.08
C PHE A 72 -4.81 -15.00 13.61
N GLY A 73 -4.99 -13.81 13.03
CA GLY A 73 -4.57 -13.52 11.67
C GLY A 73 -3.09 -13.80 11.43
N LYS A 74 -2.21 -13.44 12.36
CA LYS A 74 -0.77 -13.76 12.27
C LYS A 74 -0.51 -15.26 12.24
N VAL A 75 -1.16 -16.02 13.10
CA VAL A 75 -0.98 -17.48 13.13
C VAL A 75 -1.48 -18.09 11.82
N ALA A 76 -2.68 -17.74 11.39
CA ALA A 76 -3.30 -18.28 10.19
C ALA A 76 -2.49 -17.95 8.92
N VAL A 77 -2.05 -16.71 8.74
CA VAL A 77 -1.19 -16.30 7.60
C VAL A 77 0.11 -17.09 7.57
N MET A 78 0.72 -17.34 8.73
CA MET A 78 1.98 -18.11 8.78
C MET A 78 1.75 -19.58 8.43
N GLU A 79 0.66 -20.18 8.87
CA GLU A 79 0.33 -21.55 8.51
C GLU A 79 -0.04 -21.68 7.03
N GLU A 80 -0.85 -20.77 6.48
CA GLU A 80 -1.15 -20.70 5.05
C GLU A 80 0.13 -20.62 4.20
N LEU A 81 1.07 -19.73 4.58
CA LEU A 81 2.37 -19.60 3.90
C LEU A 81 3.17 -20.91 3.93
N LYS A 82 3.25 -21.56 5.10
CA LYS A 82 3.96 -22.84 5.25
C LYS A 82 3.31 -23.95 4.42
N GLU A 83 1.99 -24.07 4.45
CA GLU A 83 1.25 -25.05 3.64
C GLU A 83 1.50 -24.84 2.14
N GLU A 84 1.48 -23.60 1.67
CA GLU A 84 1.80 -23.27 0.27
C GLU A 84 3.23 -23.68 -0.11
N LEU A 85 4.22 -23.43 0.75
CA LEU A 85 5.62 -23.79 0.51
C LEU A 85 5.86 -25.31 0.57
N LEU A 86 5.15 -26.03 1.44
CA LEU A 86 5.26 -27.49 1.55
C LEU A 86 4.54 -28.23 0.43
N SER A 87 3.39 -27.71 -0.02
CA SER A 87 2.50 -28.46 -0.93
C SER A 87 2.88 -28.35 -2.42
N LYS A 88 3.68 -27.34 -2.81
CA LYS A 88 3.76 -26.93 -4.22
C LYS A 88 5.16 -26.91 -4.83
N ASP A 89 6.17 -27.49 -4.19
CA ASP A 89 7.59 -27.44 -4.63
C ASP A 89 8.08 -26.02 -5.01
N GLY A 90 7.36 -24.98 -4.56
CA GLY A 90 7.65 -23.61 -4.84
C GLY A 90 8.71 -23.06 -3.88
N LYS A 91 9.82 -22.57 -4.43
CA LYS A 91 10.81 -21.84 -3.62
C LYS A 91 10.47 -20.37 -3.55
N LEU A 92 10.84 -19.76 -2.42
CA LEU A 92 10.90 -18.32 -2.27
C LEU A 92 12.05 -17.78 -3.14
N ASP A 93 11.73 -16.84 -3.99
CA ASP A 93 12.66 -16.11 -4.84
C ASP A 93 12.31 -14.62 -4.82
N PHE A 94 13.11 -13.80 -5.47
CA PHE A 94 12.86 -12.36 -5.54
C PHE A 94 11.44 -12.07 -6.00
N ALA A 95 10.81 -11.07 -5.38
CA ALA A 95 9.50 -10.60 -5.81
C ALA A 95 9.58 -10.01 -7.22
N ILE A 96 8.47 -10.12 -7.97
CA ILE A 96 8.36 -9.54 -9.31
C ILE A 96 8.47 -8.01 -9.21
N GLY A 97 9.20 -7.40 -10.16
CA GLY A 97 9.35 -5.96 -10.27
C GLY A 97 10.77 -5.48 -10.05
N PHE A 98 10.92 -4.29 -9.47
CA PHE A 98 12.21 -3.67 -9.28
C PHE A 98 12.88 -4.12 -7.98
N LYS A 99 14.19 -4.22 -8.00
CA LYS A 99 14.96 -4.48 -6.78
C LYS A 99 14.78 -3.31 -5.82
N GLY A 100 14.28 -3.62 -4.60
CA GLY A 100 14.07 -2.60 -3.58
C GLY A 100 15.41 -2.04 -3.04
N THR A 101 15.46 -0.71 -2.91
CA THR A 101 16.64 -0.01 -2.38
C THR A 101 16.80 -0.25 -0.87
N VAL A 102 15.71 -0.19 -0.11
CA VAL A 102 15.67 -0.28 1.36
C VAL A 102 15.27 -1.68 1.83
N ALA A 103 14.48 -2.41 1.05
CA ALA A 103 13.98 -3.72 1.42
C ALA A 103 14.32 -4.80 0.39
N ILE A 104 14.49 -6.03 0.84
CA ILE A 104 14.53 -7.23 -0.01
C ILE A 104 13.12 -7.78 -0.05
N GLY A 105 12.46 -7.68 -1.20
CA GLY A 105 11.16 -8.28 -1.47
C GLY A 105 11.31 -9.68 -2.06
N PHE A 106 10.55 -10.65 -1.55
CA PHE A 106 10.58 -12.02 -2.07
C PHE A 106 9.22 -12.70 -1.93
N GLN A 107 8.99 -13.71 -2.75
CA GLN A 107 7.72 -14.44 -2.85
C GLN A 107 7.92 -15.85 -3.37
N SER A 108 6.95 -16.73 -3.14
CA SER A 108 6.77 -17.94 -3.95
C SER A 108 5.82 -17.61 -5.12
N PRO A 109 6.05 -18.13 -6.33
CA PRO A 109 5.15 -17.92 -7.46
C PRO A 109 3.70 -18.29 -7.17
N GLN A 110 3.50 -19.27 -6.30
CA GLN A 110 2.19 -19.85 -5.97
C GLN A 110 1.61 -19.33 -4.65
N SER A 111 2.37 -18.53 -3.91
CA SER A 111 1.89 -17.91 -2.68
C SER A 111 0.98 -16.71 -2.95
N GLY A 112 -0.04 -16.54 -2.10
CA GLY A 112 -0.86 -15.34 -2.02
C GLY A 112 -0.15 -14.15 -1.34
N TYR A 113 1.11 -14.34 -0.91
CA TYR A 113 1.85 -13.37 -0.10
C TYR A 113 3.15 -12.92 -0.74
N ASN A 114 3.46 -11.64 -0.52
CA ASN A 114 4.79 -11.06 -0.65
C ASN A 114 5.42 -10.87 0.71
N LEU A 115 6.70 -11.17 0.81
CA LEU A 115 7.49 -11.02 2.02
C LEU A 115 8.55 -9.94 1.82
N LYS A 116 8.88 -9.19 2.88
CA LYS A 116 9.92 -8.17 2.86
C LYS A 116 10.78 -8.23 4.12
N VAL A 117 12.07 -7.98 3.93
CA VAL A 117 13.04 -7.74 5.03
C VAL A 117 13.79 -6.46 4.73
N ILE A 118 13.98 -5.63 5.74
CA ILE A 118 14.72 -4.37 5.60
C ILE A 118 16.22 -4.66 5.55
N ARG A 119 16.93 -4.04 4.61
CA ARG A 119 18.39 -4.13 4.46
C ARG A 119 19.11 -3.44 5.62
N ASN A 120 20.35 -3.86 5.88
CA ASN A 120 21.21 -3.16 6.84
C ASN A 120 21.50 -1.72 6.37
N THR A 121 21.76 -1.58 5.07
CA THR A 121 22.00 -0.31 4.39
C THR A 121 21.30 -0.30 3.02
N PRO A 122 20.84 0.85 2.55
CA PRO A 122 20.28 0.98 1.20
C PRO A 122 21.29 0.60 0.11
N THR A 123 20.82 0.03 -1.01
CA THR A 123 21.68 -0.33 -2.15
C THR A 123 22.15 0.85 -2.97
N GLU A 124 21.48 2.00 -2.87
CA GLU A 124 21.78 3.25 -3.53
C GLU A 124 21.69 4.39 -2.53
N GLN A 125 22.10 5.60 -2.93
CA GLN A 125 21.91 6.76 -2.07
C GLN A 125 20.43 6.93 -1.71
N TYR A 126 20.14 6.94 -0.42
CA TYR A 126 18.78 7.13 0.08
C TYR A 126 18.31 8.55 -0.23
N LYS A 127 17.26 8.67 -1.04
CA LYS A 127 16.82 9.97 -1.60
C LYS A 127 16.11 10.86 -0.58
N TRP A 128 15.65 10.30 0.53
CA TRP A 128 14.70 10.93 1.46
C TRP A 128 15.37 11.36 2.77
N GLY A 129 16.63 11.75 2.71
CA GLY A 129 17.41 12.19 3.86
C GLY A 129 18.43 11.15 4.33
N VAL A 130 18.64 11.03 5.63
CA VAL A 130 19.54 10.05 6.23
C VAL A 130 18.77 8.75 6.48
N PHE A 131 19.36 7.62 6.09
CA PHE A 131 18.81 6.31 6.46
C PHE A 131 19.07 6.06 7.94
N GLU A 132 18.02 6.13 8.73
CA GLU A 132 18.06 6.01 10.19
C GLU A 132 18.05 4.53 10.69
N GLY A 133 18.21 3.59 9.76
CA GLY A 133 18.29 2.16 10.07
C GLY A 133 16.94 1.45 10.08
N VAL A 134 17.01 0.14 10.29
CA VAL A 134 15.87 -0.79 10.28
C VAL A 134 14.72 -0.38 11.21
N PRO A 135 14.96 0.07 12.47
CA PRO A 135 13.88 0.43 13.38
C PRO A 135 13.00 1.57 12.86
N SER A 136 13.59 2.61 12.27
CA SER A 136 12.85 3.75 11.72
C SER A 136 11.94 3.32 10.56
N VAL A 137 12.44 2.46 9.66
CA VAL A 137 11.63 1.92 8.57
C VAL A 137 10.46 1.09 9.11
N LEU A 138 10.71 0.21 10.07
CA LEU A 138 9.66 -0.61 10.70
C LEU A 138 8.60 0.24 11.41
N GLU A 139 9.00 1.36 12.00
CA GLU A 139 8.05 2.32 12.60
C GLU A 139 7.11 2.90 11.53
N LYS A 140 7.63 3.30 10.36
CA LYS A 140 6.80 3.79 9.25
C LYS A 140 5.81 2.73 8.76
N TYR A 141 6.25 1.48 8.62
CA TYR A 141 5.36 0.35 8.34
C TYR A 141 4.32 0.13 9.44
N GLY A 142 4.67 0.37 10.70
CA GLY A 142 3.77 0.30 11.85
C GLY A 142 2.72 1.41 11.87
N ARG A 143 3.06 2.62 11.40
CA ARG A 143 2.13 3.78 11.37
C ARG A 143 0.88 3.49 10.56
N VAL A 144 0.98 2.72 9.48
CA VAL A 144 -0.18 2.32 8.65
C VAL A 144 -1.24 1.58 9.47
N HIS A 145 -0.85 0.91 10.55
CA HIS A 145 -1.77 0.16 11.40
C HIS A 145 -2.60 0.99 12.38
N VAL A 146 -2.20 2.24 12.61
CA VAL A 146 -2.91 3.14 13.53
C VAL A 146 -3.79 4.17 12.82
N ILE A 147 -3.82 4.12 11.48
CA ILE A 147 -4.66 4.99 10.67
C ILE A 147 -6.12 4.58 10.85
N ASN A 148 -6.90 5.48 11.40
CA ASN A 148 -8.34 5.27 11.61
C ASN A 148 -9.18 5.91 10.49
N ARG A 149 -8.78 5.68 9.23
CA ARG A 149 -9.48 6.17 8.03
C ARG A 149 -9.24 5.23 6.87
N THR A 150 -10.20 5.14 5.96
CA THR A 150 -10.07 4.36 4.74
C THR A 150 -9.05 5.02 3.82
N GLY A 151 -7.94 4.34 3.59
CA GLY A 151 -6.94 4.70 2.60
C GLY A 151 -6.77 3.57 1.59
N SER A 152 -6.06 3.82 0.51
CA SER A 152 -5.68 2.80 -0.46
C SER A 152 -4.26 2.31 -0.18
N MET A 153 -4.02 1.88 1.05
CA MET A 153 -2.75 1.31 1.50
C MET A 153 -2.93 -0.18 1.71
N LEU A 154 -2.01 -0.97 1.17
CA LEU A 154 -2.04 -2.41 1.34
C LEU A 154 -1.79 -2.76 2.81
N ASP A 155 -2.62 -3.62 3.36
CA ASP A 155 -2.40 -4.12 4.71
C ASP A 155 -1.07 -4.88 4.79
N ASN A 156 -0.39 -4.73 5.91
CA ASN A 156 0.86 -5.43 6.16
C ASN A 156 0.86 -6.06 7.55
N ILE A 157 1.54 -7.17 7.70
CA ILE A 157 1.69 -7.87 8.97
C ILE A 157 3.18 -7.96 9.30
N ILE A 158 3.59 -7.37 10.42
CA ILE A 158 4.97 -7.47 10.88
C ILE A 158 5.08 -8.63 11.87
N PHE A 159 5.83 -9.64 11.48
CA PHE A 159 6.20 -10.76 12.33
C PHE A 159 7.55 -10.52 12.96
N TYR A 160 7.73 -10.99 14.17
CA TYR A 160 9.01 -10.96 14.88
C TYR A 160 9.44 -12.37 15.26
N ARG A 161 10.76 -12.66 15.15
CA ARG A 161 11.36 -13.94 15.54
C ARG A 161 10.78 -15.15 14.79
N VAL A 162 10.76 -15.04 13.47
CA VAL A 162 10.28 -16.11 12.58
C VAL A 162 11.42 -17.03 12.18
N LYS A 163 11.16 -18.33 12.11
CA LYS A 163 12.05 -19.33 11.50
C LYS A 163 11.39 -19.91 10.27
N LEU A 164 12.12 -19.91 9.15
CA LEU A 164 11.73 -20.55 7.90
C LEU A 164 12.83 -21.52 7.48
N GLU A 165 12.47 -22.61 6.83
CA GLU A 165 13.43 -23.62 6.38
C GLU A 165 14.31 -23.07 5.25
N LYS A 166 15.61 -23.28 5.35
CA LYS A 166 16.59 -22.87 4.33
C LYS A 166 16.27 -23.47 2.95
N ALA A 167 15.76 -24.69 2.93
CA ALA A 167 15.40 -25.40 1.71
C ALA A 167 14.30 -24.69 0.87
N TRP A 168 13.51 -23.81 1.49
CA TRP A 168 12.46 -23.04 0.82
C TRP A 168 12.99 -21.86 0.00
N PHE A 169 14.27 -21.52 0.09
CA PHE A 169 14.84 -20.35 -0.57
C PHE A 169 15.67 -20.77 -1.80
N THR A 170 15.65 -19.92 -2.84
CA THR A 170 16.65 -20.03 -3.91
C THR A 170 18.03 -19.60 -3.38
N ASN A 171 19.09 -20.12 -3.99
CA ASN A 171 20.45 -19.80 -3.56
C ASN A 171 20.77 -18.31 -3.71
N ALA A 172 20.26 -17.66 -4.76
CA ALA A 172 20.49 -16.24 -5.01
C ALA A 172 19.84 -15.37 -3.91
N LEU A 173 18.57 -15.63 -3.59
CA LEU A 173 17.86 -14.92 -2.51
C LEU A 173 18.52 -15.18 -1.16
N LEU A 174 18.91 -16.43 -0.88
CA LEU A 174 19.57 -16.78 0.38
C LEU A 174 20.86 -15.98 0.58
N GLN A 175 21.68 -15.85 -0.45
CA GLN A 175 22.92 -15.07 -0.40
C GLN A 175 22.63 -13.59 -0.13
N GLU A 176 21.67 -12.99 -0.81
CA GLU A 176 21.33 -11.59 -0.61
C GLU A 176 20.79 -11.34 0.81
N LEU A 177 19.91 -12.21 1.31
CA LEU A 177 19.37 -12.11 2.68
C LEU A 177 20.49 -12.16 3.74
N LEU A 178 21.44 -13.07 3.61
CA LEU A 178 22.52 -13.24 4.57
C LEU A 178 23.59 -12.15 4.47
N ASN A 179 23.77 -11.53 3.30
CA ASN A 179 24.75 -10.46 3.12
C ASN A 179 24.17 -9.08 3.46
N ASP A 180 23.05 -8.73 2.84
CA ASP A 180 22.52 -7.36 2.82
C ASP A 180 21.53 -7.10 3.97
N ALA A 181 21.01 -8.16 4.61
CA ALA A 181 20.12 -8.08 5.76
C ALA A 181 20.64 -8.89 6.97
N SER A 182 21.96 -9.05 7.10
CA SER A 182 22.62 -9.89 8.11
C SER A 182 22.34 -9.49 9.58
N GLU A 183 21.96 -8.24 9.82
CA GLU A 183 21.52 -7.80 11.16
C GLU A 183 20.12 -8.35 11.51
N CYS A 184 19.33 -8.68 10.51
CA CYS A 184 17.95 -9.12 10.65
C CYS A 184 17.77 -10.61 10.34
N VAL A 185 18.62 -11.18 9.49
CA VAL A 185 18.54 -12.57 9.02
C VAL A 185 19.81 -13.33 9.37
N THR A 186 19.67 -14.44 10.07
CA THR A 186 20.81 -15.29 10.45
C THR A 186 20.50 -16.75 10.17
N LEU A 187 21.54 -17.51 9.77
CA LEU A 187 21.41 -18.95 9.60
C LEU A 187 21.52 -19.66 10.96
N GLN A 188 20.57 -20.52 11.28
CA GLN A 188 20.50 -21.33 12.48
C GLN A 188 20.25 -22.80 12.12
N GLY A 189 21.32 -23.57 11.89
CA GLY A 189 21.23 -24.93 11.36
C GLY A 189 20.61 -24.94 9.95
N GLU A 190 19.53 -25.69 9.76
CA GLU A 190 18.80 -25.77 8.48
C GLU A 190 17.67 -24.72 8.37
N SER A 191 17.64 -23.71 9.23
CA SER A 191 16.65 -22.65 9.21
C SER A 191 17.27 -21.27 9.11
N LEU A 192 16.58 -20.34 8.45
CA LEU A 192 16.84 -18.90 8.56
C LEU A 192 15.98 -18.33 9.68
N PHE A 193 16.64 -17.62 10.57
CA PHE A 193 15.97 -16.84 11.61
C PHE A 193 15.87 -15.38 11.19
N PHE A 194 14.64 -14.85 11.21
CA PHE A 194 14.31 -13.47 10.91
C PHE A 194 13.96 -12.73 12.19
N ARG A 195 14.67 -11.66 12.51
CA ARG A 195 14.30 -10.76 13.64
C ARG A 195 12.96 -10.09 13.37
N HIS A 196 12.72 -9.70 12.10
CA HIS A 196 11.43 -9.22 11.60
C HIS A 196 11.19 -9.77 10.20
N LEU A 197 9.92 -9.91 9.85
CA LEU A 197 9.45 -10.29 8.52
C LEU A 197 8.14 -9.57 8.27
N ILE A 198 8.08 -8.77 7.21
CA ILE A 198 6.89 -8.07 6.77
C ILE A 198 6.20 -8.96 5.75
N VAL A 199 4.92 -9.25 5.95
CA VAL A 199 4.08 -10.03 5.04
C VAL A 199 2.93 -9.17 4.56
N GLN A 200 2.71 -9.14 3.25
CA GLN A 200 1.65 -8.40 2.58
C GLN A 200 0.93 -9.31 1.59
N SER A 201 -0.31 -8.99 1.25
CA SER A 201 -0.99 -9.64 0.11
C SER A 201 -0.19 -9.43 -1.16
N LYS A 202 -0.21 -10.43 -2.05
CA LYS A 202 0.47 -10.36 -3.34
C LYS A 202 -0.17 -9.32 -4.24
N LEU A 203 0.65 -8.42 -4.77
CA LEU A 203 0.30 -7.43 -5.78
C LEU A 203 1.23 -7.59 -6.99
N ILE A 204 0.78 -7.09 -8.12
CA ILE A 204 1.63 -6.89 -9.29
C ILE A 204 2.04 -5.41 -9.28
N PRO A 205 3.35 -5.06 -9.22
CA PRO A 205 3.81 -3.68 -9.30
C PRO A 205 3.22 -2.99 -10.53
N LEU A 206 2.73 -1.76 -10.36
CA LEU A 206 1.98 -1.07 -11.40
C LEU A 206 2.71 -1.00 -12.76
N PRO A 207 4.02 -0.67 -12.84
CA PRO A 207 4.70 -0.67 -14.14
C PRO A 207 4.69 -2.05 -14.83
N VAL A 208 4.90 -3.14 -14.06
CA VAL A 208 4.85 -4.52 -14.59
C VAL A 208 3.44 -4.89 -15.06
N TYR A 209 2.42 -4.43 -14.32
CA TYR A 209 1.02 -4.64 -14.72
C TYR A 209 0.70 -3.93 -16.05
N LEU A 210 1.12 -2.67 -16.20
CA LEU A 210 0.87 -1.87 -17.40
C LEU A 210 1.56 -2.44 -18.66
N GLU A 211 2.69 -3.14 -18.50
CA GLU A 211 3.39 -3.80 -19.62
C GLU A 211 2.65 -5.07 -20.12
N ASN A 212 1.86 -5.71 -19.27
CA ASN A 212 1.27 -7.03 -19.53
C ASN A 212 -0.26 -7.02 -19.61
N SER A 213 -0.91 -5.87 -19.38
CA SER A 213 -2.37 -5.74 -19.40
C SER A 213 -2.89 -5.17 -20.71
N SER A 214 -4.18 -5.39 -20.98
CA SER A 214 -4.87 -4.76 -22.10
C SER A 214 -4.97 -3.23 -21.90
N GLN A 215 -5.26 -2.51 -22.98
CA GLN A 215 -5.45 -1.05 -22.91
C GLN A 215 -6.53 -0.65 -21.87
N ALA A 216 -7.68 -1.33 -21.88
CA ALA A 216 -8.77 -1.04 -20.94
C ALA A 216 -8.39 -1.30 -19.47
N GLU A 217 -7.63 -2.37 -19.21
CA GLU A 217 -7.12 -2.66 -17.86
C GLU A 217 -6.08 -1.64 -17.43
N SER A 218 -5.19 -1.22 -18.33
CA SER A 218 -4.20 -0.16 -18.07
C SER A 218 -4.87 1.17 -17.74
N GLU A 219 -5.89 1.57 -18.52
CA GLU A 219 -6.66 2.78 -18.26
C GLU A 219 -7.38 2.74 -16.91
N ALA A 220 -8.02 1.62 -16.59
CA ALA A 220 -8.65 1.44 -15.26
C ALA A 220 -7.64 1.51 -14.12
N ALA A 221 -6.44 0.93 -14.28
CA ALA A 221 -5.38 1.00 -13.27
C ALA A 221 -4.88 2.43 -13.06
N ILE A 222 -4.73 3.24 -14.11
CA ILE A 222 -4.32 4.64 -14.01
C ILE A 222 -5.39 5.50 -13.32
N ILE A 223 -6.67 5.28 -13.63
CA ILE A 223 -7.77 5.94 -12.92
C ILE A 223 -7.74 5.55 -11.44
N ASN A 224 -7.55 4.26 -11.13
CA ASN A 224 -7.46 3.80 -9.74
C ASN A 224 -6.19 4.31 -9.02
N LEU A 225 -5.08 4.55 -9.72
CA LEU A 225 -3.88 5.18 -9.15
C LEU A 225 -4.17 6.57 -8.60
N GLY A 226 -4.83 7.42 -9.37
CA GLY A 226 -5.20 8.76 -8.91
C GLY A 226 -6.15 8.72 -7.71
N HIS A 227 -7.13 7.81 -7.70
CA HIS A 227 -7.98 7.60 -6.53
C HIS A 227 -7.20 7.06 -5.32
N CYS A 228 -6.22 6.16 -5.53
CA CYS A 228 -5.34 5.67 -4.47
C CYS A 228 -4.59 6.83 -3.80
N ILE A 229 -3.99 7.73 -4.59
CA ILE A 229 -3.28 8.90 -4.09
C ILE A 229 -4.22 9.81 -3.29
N LYS A 230 -5.41 10.12 -3.82
CA LYS A 230 -6.43 10.94 -3.15
C LYS A 230 -6.89 10.33 -1.82
N ASN A 231 -7.17 9.03 -1.81
CA ASN A 231 -7.61 8.32 -0.61
C ASN A 231 -6.54 8.32 0.49
N ASN A 232 -5.27 8.16 0.11
CA ASN A 232 -4.17 8.19 1.06
C ASN A 232 -4.01 9.58 1.69
N MET A 233 -4.13 10.65 0.90
CA MET A 233 -4.13 12.02 1.42
C MET A 233 -5.33 12.28 2.33
N ALA A 234 -6.52 11.79 1.99
CA ALA A 234 -7.70 11.88 2.85
C ALA A 234 -7.50 11.14 4.19
N ALA A 235 -6.67 10.10 4.21
CA ALA A 235 -6.23 9.41 5.43
C ALA A 235 -5.05 10.10 6.15
N ASN A 236 -4.66 11.30 5.72
CA ASN A 236 -3.52 12.06 6.23
C ASN A 236 -2.16 11.39 5.98
N ILE A 237 -2.03 10.66 4.89
CA ILE A 237 -0.79 10.00 4.47
C ILE A 237 -0.33 10.57 3.14
N PHE A 238 0.94 10.96 3.10
CA PHE A 238 1.64 11.39 1.90
C PHE A 238 2.85 10.49 1.67
N ASN A 239 3.00 9.98 0.45
CA ASN A 239 4.22 9.29 0.04
C ASN A 239 5.13 10.27 -0.69
N LYS A 240 6.29 10.60 -0.13
CA LYS A 240 7.30 11.47 -0.80
C LYS A 240 7.79 10.87 -2.11
N ASP A 241 7.86 9.53 -2.17
CA ASP A 241 8.25 8.81 -3.38
C ASP A 241 7.01 8.44 -4.20
N LEU A 242 6.48 9.41 -4.91
CA LEU A 242 5.30 9.24 -5.79
C LEU A 242 5.58 8.41 -7.06
N ASP A 243 6.64 7.63 -7.10
CA ASP A 243 6.96 6.74 -8.21
C ASP A 243 5.92 5.61 -8.34
N ALA A 244 5.47 5.33 -9.56
CA ALA A 244 4.50 4.26 -9.84
C ALA A 244 4.97 2.87 -9.36
N ARG A 245 6.28 2.67 -9.18
CA ARG A 245 6.86 1.43 -8.64
C ARG A 245 6.44 1.11 -7.21
N ASN A 246 6.00 2.12 -6.46
CA ASN A 246 5.55 1.98 -5.06
C ASN A 246 4.06 1.61 -4.96
N TYR A 247 3.37 1.54 -6.10
CA TYR A 247 1.97 1.15 -6.22
C TYR A 247 1.85 -0.20 -6.92
N GLY A 248 0.87 -0.98 -6.53
CA GLY A 248 0.61 -2.28 -7.12
C GLY A 248 -0.87 -2.54 -7.34
N VAL A 249 -1.14 -3.43 -8.28
CA VAL A 249 -2.50 -3.83 -8.67
C VAL A 249 -2.84 -5.15 -8.02
N GLY A 250 -3.94 -5.18 -7.28
CA GLY A 250 -4.48 -6.38 -6.65
C GLY A 250 -5.33 -7.23 -7.60
N VAL A 251 -5.79 -8.37 -7.09
CA VAL A 251 -6.51 -9.41 -7.86
C VAL A 251 -7.71 -8.88 -8.65
N PHE A 252 -8.36 -7.85 -8.16
CA PHE A 252 -9.56 -7.26 -8.81
C PHE A 252 -9.31 -5.84 -9.33
N GLY A 253 -8.07 -5.50 -9.68
CA GLY A 253 -7.72 -4.23 -10.32
C GLY A 253 -7.68 -3.02 -9.37
N GLY A 254 -7.87 -3.23 -8.06
CA GLY A 254 -7.65 -2.17 -7.06
C GLY A 254 -6.16 -1.80 -7.02
N VAL A 255 -5.85 -0.50 -6.93
CA VAL A 255 -4.49 0.00 -6.81
C VAL A 255 -4.21 0.40 -5.37
N TYR A 256 -3.08 -0.06 -4.85
CA TYR A 256 -2.66 0.15 -3.46
C TYR A 256 -1.22 0.63 -3.39
N LEU A 257 -0.97 1.58 -2.50
CA LEU A 257 0.39 1.86 -2.03
C LEU A 257 0.86 0.68 -1.17
N PHE A 258 2.06 0.14 -1.42
CA PHE A 258 2.59 -1.02 -0.70
C PHE A 258 4.00 -0.82 -0.16
N ASP A 259 4.65 0.31 -0.46
CA ASP A 259 5.96 0.67 0.08
C ASP A 259 5.86 1.89 0.99
N TYR A 260 6.34 1.77 2.23
CA TYR A 260 6.07 2.71 3.32
C TYR A 260 7.31 3.35 3.92
N ASP A 261 8.48 3.22 3.30
CA ASP A 261 9.73 3.81 3.79
C ASP A 261 9.80 5.34 3.65
N ALA A 262 9.00 5.90 2.75
CA ALA A 262 8.95 7.33 2.42
C ALA A 262 7.63 8.02 2.82
N LEU A 263 6.92 7.49 3.83
CA LEU A 263 5.66 8.06 4.30
C LEU A 263 5.86 9.28 5.20
N GLU A 264 5.04 10.31 4.96
CA GLU A 264 4.92 11.48 5.81
C GLU A 264 3.45 11.74 6.19
N GLN A 265 3.25 12.50 7.23
CA GLN A 265 1.94 13.00 7.59
C GLN A 265 1.58 14.13 6.61
N PHE A 266 0.47 13.97 5.87
CA PHE A 266 0.14 14.90 4.79
C PHE A 266 -0.03 16.36 5.26
N THR A 267 -0.55 16.58 6.46
CA THR A 267 -0.69 17.92 7.04
C THR A 267 0.64 18.62 7.35
N GLU A 268 1.76 17.89 7.38
CA GLU A 268 3.11 18.43 7.60
C GLU A 268 3.84 18.75 6.29
N VAL A 269 3.28 18.32 5.16
CA VAL A 269 3.87 18.57 3.83
C VAL A 269 3.59 20.01 3.41
N LYS A 270 4.61 20.71 2.96
CA LYS A 270 4.50 22.07 2.43
C LYS A 270 4.18 22.02 0.95
N ILE A 271 3.03 22.53 0.57
CA ILE A 271 2.60 22.61 -0.82
C ILE A 271 3.13 23.92 -1.41
N ARG A 272 3.85 23.85 -2.51
CA ARG A 272 4.47 24.99 -3.21
C ARG A 272 4.24 24.85 -4.71
N THR A 273 4.56 25.90 -5.48
CA THR A 273 4.47 25.89 -6.94
C THR A 273 5.54 26.78 -7.57
N ASN A 274 6.00 26.40 -8.75
CA ASN A 274 6.85 27.20 -9.62
C ASN A 274 6.06 27.91 -10.72
N GLN A 275 4.75 27.74 -10.81
CA GLN A 275 3.92 28.29 -11.90
C GLN A 275 3.89 29.82 -11.94
N ASN A 276 4.27 30.50 -10.87
CA ASN A 276 4.33 31.96 -10.78
C ASN A 276 5.71 32.55 -11.12
N GLN A 277 6.71 31.73 -11.48
CA GLN A 277 7.99 32.22 -11.94
C GLN A 277 7.90 32.61 -13.42
N PHE A 278 8.25 33.87 -13.73
CA PHE A 278 8.33 34.33 -15.12
C PHE A 278 9.55 33.72 -15.81
N GLU A 279 9.41 33.35 -17.09
CA GLU A 279 10.55 32.92 -17.92
C GLU A 279 11.61 34.03 -17.92
N GLY A 280 12.79 33.75 -17.35
CA GLY A 280 13.91 34.69 -17.26
C GLY A 280 14.22 35.20 -15.84
N GLU A 281 13.44 34.89 -14.84
CA GLU A 281 13.82 35.11 -13.45
C GLU A 281 14.74 33.98 -12.98
N GLU A 282 16.02 34.30 -12.82
CA GLU A 282 17.04 33.37 -12.27
C GLU A 282 16.98 33.27 -10.75
N ASP A 283 16.00 33.88 -10.10
CA ASP A 283 15.90 33.90 -8.66
C ASP A 283 15.43 32.55 -8.14
N ILE A 284 16.21 31.98 -7.21
CA ILE A 284 15.88 30.76 -6.51
C ILE A 284 14.60 31.02 -5.70
N PRO A 285 13.54 30.20 -5.85
CA PRO A 285 12.29 30.37 -5.09
C PRO A 285 12.54 30.39 -3.58
N GLU A 286 11.85 31.25 -2.84
CA GLU A 286 11.99 31.35 -1.38
C GLU A 286 11.79 30.00 -0.69
N TRP A 287 10.87 29.17 -1.20
CA TRP A 287 10.60 27.85 -0.64
C TRP A 287 11.78 26.86 -0.73
N PHE A 288 12.75 27.10 -1.61
CA PHE A 288 13.96 26.26 -1.73
C PHE A 288 14.77 26.21 -0.43
N PHE A 289 14.68 27.26 0.38
CA PHE A 289 15.38 27.38 1.67
C PHE A 289 14.51 26.94 2.85
N GLU A 290 13.29 26.42 2.60
CA GLU A 290 12.42 25.95 3.66
C GLU A 290 12.81 24.53 4.14
N ASP A 291 12.81 24.32 5.44
CA ASP A 291 12.99 22.98 6.03
C ASP A 291 11.75 22.11 5.84
N GLY A 292 11.94 20.79 5.82
CA GLY A 292 10.86 19.81 5.76
C GLY A 292 10.57 19.30 4.36
N VAL A 293 9.42 18.65 4.21
CA VAL A 293 9.00 18.05 2.93
C VAL A 293 8.25 19.07 2.10
N ILE A 294 8.77 19.40 0.95
CA ILE A 294 8.16 20.28 -0.04
C ILE A 294 7.61 19.42 -1.18
N PHE A 295 6.41 19.69 -1.61
CA PHE A 295 5.77 19.06 -2.75
C PHE A 295 5.26 20.09 -3.75
N LEU A 296 5.56 19.85 -5.01
CA LEU A 296 5.11 20.66 -6.15
C LEU A 296 4.06 19.85 -6.91
N PRO A 297 2.76 20.20 -6.85
CA PRO A 297 1.70 19.46 -7.53
C PRO A 297 1.92 19.28 -9.04
N GLU A 298 2.46 20.26 -9.71
CA GLU A 298 2.77 20.22 -11.14
C GLU A 298 3.77 19.12 -11.51
N GLU A 299 4.61 18.67 -10.57
CA GLU A 299 5.62 17.64 -10.78
C GLU A 299 5.10 16.21 -10.54
N ILE A 300 3.83 16.04 -10.18
CA ILE A 300 3.29 14.70 -9.84
C ILE A 300 3.42 13.71 -11.02
N GLU A 301 3.19 14.15 -12.25
CA GLU A 301 3.29 13.27 -13.42
C GLU A 301 4.73 12.80 -13.67
N SER A 302 5.70 13.73 -13.53
CA SER A 302 7.12 13.41 -13.70
C SER A 302 7.58 12.45 -12.61
N GLY A 303 7.10 12.63 -11.38
CA GLY A 303 7.35 11.75 -10.25
C GLY A 303 6.81 10.36 -10.46
N LEU A 304 5.56 10.23 -10.90
CA LEU A 304 4.89 8.95 -11.14
C LEU A 304 5.52 8.13 -12.28
N ARG A 305 6.19 8.75 -13.22
CA ARG A 305 6.88 8.08 -14.34
C ARG A 305 5.99 7.11 -15.11
N ILE A 306 4.73 7.47 -15.34
CA ILE A 306 3.81 6.66 -16.15
C ILE A 306 4.40 6.52 -17.56
N PRO A 307 4.66 5.30 -18.07
CA PRO A 307 5.48 5.13 -19.28
C PRO A 307 4.77 5.59 -20.56
N ASN A 308 3.47 5.41 -20.65
CA ASN A 308 2.70 5.65 -21.87
C ASN A 308 2.10 7.05 -21.90
N ARG A 309 2.27 7.78 -23.04
CA ARG A 309 1.76 9.13 -23.20
C ARG A 309 0.22 9.21 -23.10
N SER A 310 -0.50 8.24 -23.67
CA SER A 310 -1.96 8.23 -23.60
C SER A 310 -2.45 8.01 -22.17
N LEU A 311 -1.77 7.19 -21.40
CA LEU A 311 -2.08 6.96 -19.99
C LEU A 311 -1.77 8.20 -19.11
N ARG A 312 -0.69 8.95 -19.41
CA ARG A 312 -0.44 10.25 -18.75
C ARG A 312 -1.53 11.26 -19.08
N GLN A 313 -1.96 11.32 -20.34
CA GLN A 313 -3.06 12.20 -20.74
C GLN A 313 -4.36 11.83 -20.01
N LEU A 314 -4.70 10.54 -19.94
CA LEU A 314 -5.86 10.05 -19.17
C LEU A 314 -5.76 10.43 -17.68
N PHE A 315 -4.59 10.25 -17.06
CA PHE A 315 -4.37 10.67 -15.67
C PHE A 315 -4.67 12.16 -15.48
N ARG A 316 -4.20 13.01 -16.38
CA ARG A 316 -4.43 14.47 -16.36
C ARG A 316 -5.90 14.82 -16.59
N GLU A 317 -6.58 14.13 -17.49
CA GLU A 317 -8.01 14.37 -17.79
C GLU A 317 -8.90 14.01 -16.60
N VAL A 318 -8.61 12.91 -15.91
CA VAL A 318 -9.44 12.41 -14.79
C VAL A 318 -9.01 13.00 -13.45
N HIS A 319 -7.73 13.27 -13.27
CA HIS A 319 -7.13 13.68 -11.99
C HIS A 319 -6.36 15.00 -12.11
N GLY A 320 -6.80 15.91 -13.00
CA GLY A 320 -6.17 17.21 -13.17
C GLY A 320 -6.14 18.09 -11.92
N ASP A 321 -7.03 17.84 -10.98
CA ASP A 321 -7.01 18.45 -9.65
C ASP A 321 -5.75 18.09 -8.83
N LEU A 322 -5.16 16.92 -9.05
CA LEU A 322 -3.88 16.54 -8.43
C LEU A 322 -2.68 17.36 -8.92
N LEU A 323 -2.83 18.17 -9.97
CA LEU A 323 -1.79 19.09 -10.45
C LEU A 323 -1.98 20.51 -9.90
N GLN A 324 -2.99 20.75 -9.04
CA GLN A 324 -3.37 22.05 -8.55
C GLN A 324 -3.09 22.21 -7.05
N VAL A 325 -2.46 23.31 -6.66
CA VAL A 325 -2.16 23.65 -5.26
C VAL A 325 -3.44 23.66 -4.41
N ASP A 326 -4.50 24.29 -4.92
CA ASP A 326 -5.76 24.49 -4.21
C ASP A 326 -6.37 23.17 -3.73
N TYR A 327 -6.21 22.07 -4.50
CA TYR A 327 -6.71 20.77 -4.09
C TYR A 327 -6.04 20.29 -2.80
N TYR A 328 -4.71 20.38 -2.72
CA TYR A 328 -3.93 19.91 -1.57
C TYR A 328 -4.18 20.77 -0.34
N GLU A 329 -4.19 22.09 -0.50
CA GLU A 329 -4.45 23.04 0.59
C GLU A 329 -5.85 22.82 1.18
N ARG A 330 -6.85 22.60 0.32
CA ARG A 330 -8.21 22.30 0.77
C ARG A 330 -8.25 21.05 1.63
N ILE A 331 -7.65 19.92 1.15
CA ILE A 331 -7.63 18.66 1.90
C ILE A 331 -6.86 18.82 3.23
N GLN A 332 -5.71 19.50 3.22
CA GLN A 332 -4.96 19.79 4.45
C GLN A 332 -5.79 20.61 5.45
N ASN A 333 -6.51 21.62 4.97
CA ASN A 333 -7.35 22.46 5.85
C ASN A 333 -8.52 21.65 6.44
N GLU A 334 -9.18 20.81 5.66
CA GLU A 334 -10.21 19.89 6.17
C GLU A 334 -9.65 18.97 7.28
N LEU A 335 -8.47 18.37 7.06
CA LEU A 335 -7.79 17.52 8.04
C LEU A 335 -7.43 18.27 9.32
N ARG A 336 -6.89 19.50 9.21
CA ARG A 336 -6.48 20.34 10.36
C ARG A 336 -7.66 20.74 11.24
N VAL A 337 -8.85 20.94 10.67
CA VAL A 337 -10.07 21.22 11.43
C VAL A 337 -10.82 19.97 11.87
N GLY A 338 -10.23 18.78 11.68
CA GLY A 338 -10.82 17.51 12.10
C GLY A 338 -11.94 16.98 11.22
N LYS A 339 -12.16 17.56 10.04
CA LYS A 339 -13.08 17.00 9.06
C LYS A 339 -12.45 15.75 8.42
N VAL A 340 -13.29 14.79 8.04
CA VAL A 340 -12.87 13.63 7.25
C VAL A 340 -13.07 13.97 5.78
N PRO A 341 -11.99 14.16 4.98
CA PRO A 341 -12.12 14.38 3.55
C PRO A 341 -12.79 13.19 2.88
N SER A 342 -13.51 13.44 1.79
CA SER A 342 -14.12 12.37 1.00
C SER A 342 -13.05 11.44 0.44
N ALA A 343 -13.23 10.12 0.65
CA ALA A 343 -12.42 9.07 0.07
C ALA A 343 -13.32 8.15 -0.77
N ARG A 344 -12.84 7.78 -1.96
CA ARG A 344 -13.59 6.88 -2.84
C ARG A 344 -13.35 5.42 -2.42
N VAL A 345 -14.19 4.89 -1.57
CA VAL A 345 -14.10 3.53 -1.05
C VAL A 345 -14.58 2.49 -2.07
N TYR A 346 -15.58 2.85 -2.86
CA TYR A 346 -16.18 2.00 -3.91
C TYR A 346 -16.57 2.84 -5.13
N PRO A 347 -16.73 2.23 -6.33
CA PRO A 347 -17.19 2.95 -7.53
C PRO A 347 -18.58 3.56 -7.37
N GLU A 348 -18.80 4.76 -7.92
CA GLU A 348 -20.06 5.51 -7.85
C GLU A 348 -21.28 4.71 -8.33
N ARG A 349 -21.09 3.79 -9.31
CA ARG A 349 -22.16 2.92 -9.81
C ARG A 349 -22.84 2.04 -8.76
N TYR A 350 -22.28 1.92 -7.57
CA TYR A 350 -22.86 1.20 -6.44
C TYR A 350 -23.59 2.10 -5.47
N GLN A 351 -23.45 3.42 -5.62
CA GLN A 351 -24.15 4.40 -4.78
C GLN A 351 -25.62 4.45 -5.13
N ILE A 352 -26.43 4.70 -4.10
CA ILE A 352 -27.88 4.90 -4.24
C ILE A 352 -28.09 6.41 -4.15
N ASN A 353 -28.34 7.04 -5.27
CA ASN A 353 -28.66 8.47 -5.36
C ASN A 353 -30.15 8.71 -5.20
#